data_937a9ae8a777e0e4a2f758d553654070
#
_entry.id   937a9ae8a777e0e4a2f758d553654070
#
_cell.length_a   1.000
_cell.length_b   1.000
_cell.length_c   1.000
_cell.angle_alpha   90.00
_cell.angle_beta   90.00
_cell.angle_gamma   90.00
#
_symmetry.space_group_name_H-M   'P 1'
#
loop_
_entity.id
_entity.type
_entity.pdbx_description
1 polymer ?
#
loop_
_entity_poly.entity_id
_entity_poly.type
_entity_poly.pdbx_seq_one_letter_code
_entity_poly.pdbx_strand_id
1 'polypeptide(L)'
;GSAAALCAGLRSLGKTAHVLENPQFTEKFRPWLGKLTCETLPSSACVVSVDIAAENLLPFDLPDCAVELQIDHHAGNRQFGLQAFVDASAAACGEIILRLLQLMGVKLDASMGAALYVAISTDTGCFRFNNTTANTLRCAAACKDTGADTFAINTALFMTKRLPRLQLEARLTEKMEFYAGGAVAVNTLPNALLVELGLTEDDVDDISGFSREIAGVEIGVMLREGPEGGKISLRCSPKYDAAAICARLGGGGHRGAAGASVPEGLDAAKKAILQAIADSGVEL
;
A
#
# COMPACT_ATOMS: atom_id res chain seq x y z
N GLY A 1 6.12 8.83 -0.81
CA GLY A 1 7.55 8.78 -0.44
C GLY A 1 8.45 8.76 -1.67
N SER A 2 8.40 7.70 -2.48
CA SER A 2 9.28 7.48 -3.65
C SER A 2 9.25 8.66 -4.63
N ALA A 3 8.06 9.13 -5.04
CA ALA A 3 7.91 10.26 -5.95
C ALA A 3 8.43 11.57 -5.35
N ALA A 4 8.19 11.82 -4.06
CA ALA A 4 8.69 13.02 -3.38
C ALA A 4 10.23 13.04 -3.34
N ALA A 5 10.86 11.94 -3.01
CA ALA A 5 12.32 11.82 -2.98
C ALA A 5 12.93 12.02 -4.38
N LEU A 6 12.36 11.40 -5.42
CA LEU A 6 12.82 11.57 -6.79
C LEU A 6 12.70 13.03 -7.23
N CYS A 7 11.55 13.66 -6.98
CA CYS A 7 11.30 15.06 -7.30
C CYS A 7 12.32 16.00 -6.61
N ALA A 8 12.54 15.83 -5.30
CA ALA A 8 13.50 16.61 -4.54
C ALA A 8 14.94 16.41 -5.06
N GLY A 9 15.32 15.18 -5.37
CA GLY A 9 16.63 14.85 -5.94
C GLY A 9 16.85 15.50 -7.31
N LEU A 10 15.87 15.44 -8.20
CA LEU A 10 15.93 16.13 -9.51
C LEU A 10 16.07 17.65 -9.36
N ARG A 11 15.33 18.27 -8.42
CA ARG A 11 15.46 19.71 -8.12
C ARG A 11 16.85 20.06 -7.60
N SER A 12 17.48 19.23 -6.78
CA SER A 12 18.85 19.45 -6.29
C SER A 12 19.89 19.43 -7.40
N LEU A 13 19.60 18.78 -8.52
CA LEU A 13 20.41 18.78 -9.76
C LEU A 13 20.03 19.93 -10.73
N GLY A 14 19.24 20.90 -10.28
CA GLY A 14 18.84 22.05 -11.08
C GLY A 14 17.73 21.75 -12.09
N LYS A 15 17.04 20.62 -11.99
CA LYS A 15 15.90 20.29 -12.86
C LYS A 15 14.61 20.87 -12.30
N THR A 16 13.70 21.28 -13.19
CA THR A 16 12.31 21.56 -12.80
C THR A 16 11.58 20.25 -12.67
N ALA A 17 11.12 19.93 -11.47
CA ALA A 17 10.40 18.68 -11.19
C ALA A 17 9.28 18.94 -10.17
N HIS A 18 8.16 18.25 -10.35
CA HIS A 18 6.98 18.32 -9.50
C HIS A 18 6.35 16.95 -9.34
N VAL A 19 5.68 16.75 -8.22
CA VAL A 19 4.75 15.64 -8.03
C VAL A 19 3.36 16.15 -8.41
N LEU A 20 2.71 15.52 -9.38
CA LEU A 20 1.36 15.94 -9.77
C LEU A 20 0.39 15.64 -8.63
N GLU A 21 -0.36 16.66 -8.20
CA GLU A 21 -1.36 16.55 -7.13
C GLU A 21 -2.45 15.56 -7.57
N ASN A 22 -2.89 14.71 -6.68
CA ASN A 22 -3.94 13.75 -6.99
C ASN A 22 -4.81 13.47 -5.74
N PRO A 23 -6.07 13.03 -5.94
CA PRO A 23 -7.02 12.80 -4.85
C PRO A 23 -6.66 11.65 -3.90
N GLN A 24 -5.69 10.81 -4.26
CA GLN A 24 -5.21 9.72 -3.41
C GLN A 24 -4.15 10.18 -2.39
N PHE A 25 -3.69 11.43 -2.47
CA PHE A 25 -2.78 11.98 -1.45
C PHE A 25 -3.55 12.27 -0.18
N THR A 26 -3.35 11.43 0.81
CA THR A 26 -3.98 11.56 2.11
C THR A 26 -3.23 12.53 3.01
N GLU A 27 -3.93 13.15 3.97
CA GLU A 27 -3.33 14.07 4.94
C GLU A 27 -2.21 13.40 5.74
N LYS A 28 -2.29 12.10 5.93
CA LYS A 28 -1.28 11.28 6.61
C LYS A 28 0.11 11.41 5.97
N PHE A 29 0.17 11.52 4.63
CA PHE A 29 1.44 11.57 3.89
C PHE A 29 1.86 12.97 3.44
N ARG A 30 0.99 13.96 3.53
CA ARG A 30 1.28 15.36 3.13
C ARG A 30 2.53 15.98 3.76
N PRO A 31 2.90 15.70 5.04
CA PRO A 31 4.12 16.25 5.62
C PRO A 31 5.40 15.96 4.83
N TRP A 32 5.45 14.84 4.11
CA TRP A 32 6.62 14.43 3.33
C TRP A 32 6.56 14.82 1.84
N LEU A 33 5.43 15.34 1.36
CA LEU A 33 5.29 15.94 0.04
C LEU A 33 5.77 17.40 0.03
N GLY A 34 5.51 18.14 1.10
CA GLY A 34 5.93 19.53 1.23
C GLY A 34 5.43 20.41 0.07
N LYS A 35 6.35 21.23 -0.49
CA LYS A 35 6.10 22.11 -1.65
C LYS A 35 6.52 21.47 -2.98
N LEU A 36 6.47 20.15 -3.07
CA LEU A 36 6.88 19.42 -4.29
C LEU A 36 5.73 19.25 -5.28
N THR A 37 4.49 19.47 -4.87
CA THR A 37 3.30 19.24 -5.69
C THR A 37 3.03 20.37 -6.68
N CYS A 38 2.33 20.05 -7.77
CA CYS A 38 1.70 20.99 -8.69
C CYS A 38 0.31 20.47 -9.07
N GLU A 39 -0.63 21.39 -9.35
CA GLU A 39 -2.03 21.05 -9.67
C GLU A 39 -2.22 20.69 -11.16
N THR A 40 -1.35 21.15 -12.02
CA THR A 40 -1.50 20.99 -13.46
C THR A 40 -0.23 20.41 -14.07
N LEU A 41 -0.41 19.56 -15.08
CA LEU A 41 0.66 18.99 -15.87
C LEU A 41 1.05 19.98 -17.00
N PRO A 42 2.29 20.49 -17.03
CA PRO A 42 2.77 21.31 -18.14
C PRO A 42 2.83 20.49 -19.43
N SER A 43 2.45 21.07 -20.57
CA SER A 43 2.38 20.41 -21.87
C SER A 43 3.74 19.86 -22.38
N SER A 44 4.84 20.35 -21.85
CA SER A 44 6.21 19.92 -22.20
C SER A 44 6.85 19.05 -21.11
N ALA A 45 6.06 18.57 -20.14
CA ALA A 45 6.60 17.78 -19.05
C ALA A 45 6.90 16.35 -19.49
N CYS A 46 8.05 15.82 -19.07
CA CYS A 46 8.34 14.40 -19.07
C CYS A 46 7.59 13.77 -17.90
N VAL A 47 6.69 12.83 -18.17
CA VAL A 47 5.88 12.15 -17.14
C VAL A 47 6.57 10.89 -16.67
N VAL A 48 6.85 10.84 -15.37
CA VAL A 48 7.45 9.67 -14.72
C VAL A 48 6.45 9.06 -13.73
N SER A 49 6.04 7.83 -13.98
CA SER A 49 5.25 7.04 -13.04
C SER A 49 6.17 6.35 -12.03
N VAL A 50 5.82 6.43 -10.74
CA VAL A 50 6.62 5.85 -9.65
C VAL A 50 5.69 5.03 -8.75
N ASP A 51 6.00 3.76 -8.57
CA ASP A 51 5.27 2.87 -7.65
C ASP A 51 3.81 2.59 -8.08
N ILE A 52 3.58 2.45 -9.37
CA ILE A 52 2.27 2.15 -9.97
C ILE A 52 2.42 0.95 -10.90
N ALA A 53 1.72 -0.14 -10.59
CA ALA A 53 1.88 -1.42 -11.27
C ALA A 53 1.13 -1.52 -12.61
N ALA A 54 0.11 -0.70 -12.85
CA ALA A 54 -0.70 -0.74 -14.07
C ALA A 54 -1.36 0.61 -14.33
N GLU A 55 -1.63 0.90 -15.61
CA GLU A 55 -2.19 2.17 -16.06
C GLU A 55 -3.54 2.50 -15.41
N ASN A 56 -4.39 1.51 -15.22
CA ASN A 56 -5.70 1.67 -14.57
C ASN A 56 -5.62 1.99 -13.06
N LEU A 57 -4.42 2.03 -12.48
CA LEU A 57 -4.16 2.47 -11.11
C LEU A 57 -3.71 3.93 -11.05
N LEU A 58 -3.54 4.58 -12.19
CA LEU A 58 -3.33 6.03 -12.21
C LEU A 58 -4.54 6.73 -11.60
N PRO A 59 -4.34 7.75 -10.74
CA PRO A 59 -5.43 8.42 -10.02
C PRO A 59 -6.27 9.35 -10.91
N PHE A 60 -5.90 9.50 -12.17
CA PHE A 60 -6.56 10.34 -13.18
C PHE A 60 -6.16 9.88 -14.58
N ASP A 61 -7.00 10.21 -15.56
CA ASP A 61 -6.64 10.07 -16.95
C ASP A 61 -5.57 11.12 -17.31
N LEU A 62 -4.51 10.67 -17.96
CA LEU A 62 -3.48 11.56 -18.51
C LEU A 62 -3.91 11.95 -19.92
N PRO A 63 -4.52 13.13 -20.13
CA PRO A 63 -4.93 13.54 -21.46
C PRO A 63 -3.71 13.80 -22.34
N ASP A 64 -3.63 13.16 -23.48
CA ASP A 64 -2.66 13.41 -24.55
C ASP A 64 -1.16 13.30 -24.18
N CYS A 65 -0.82 12.67 -23.05
CA CYS A 65 0.58 12.41 -22.70
C CYS A 65 0.80 10.95 -22.32
N ALA A 66 1.87 10.38 -22.84
CA ALA A 66 2.34 9.07 -22.44
C ALA A 66 3.16 9.19 -21.15
N VAL A 67 3.13 8.15 -20.32
CA VAL A 67 4.14 7.96 -19.28
C VAL A 67 5.44 7.57 -19.97
N GLU A 68 6.43 8.46 -19.95
CA GLU A 68 7.70 8.23 -20.65
C GLU A 68 8.61 7.27 -19.90
N LEU A 69 8.57 7.31 -18.56
CA LEU A 69 9.33 6.40 -17.72
C LEU A 69 8.46 5.88 -16.58
N GLN A 70 8.45 4.57 -16.41
CA GLN A 70 7.85 3.90 -15.27
C GLN A 70 8.96 3.32 -14.39
N ILE A 71 8.91 3.61 -13.08
CA ILE A 71 9.82 3.03 -12.08
C ILE A 71 8.97 2.30 -11.05
N ASP A 72 9.17 0.99 -10.89
CA ASP A 72 8.31 0.19 -10.03
C ASP A 72 9.02 -1.04 -9.46
N HIS A 73 8.42 -1.66 -8.44
CA HIS A 73 8.90 -2.89 -7.81
C HIS A 73 7.88 -4.03 -7.81
N HIS A 74 6.68 -3.82 -8.31
CA HIS A 74 5.64 -4.84 -8.32
C HIS A 74 5.92 -5.94 -9.34
N ALA A 75 5.96 -7.22 -8.90
CA ALA A 75 6.17 -8.38 -9.77
C ALA A 75 5.11 -8.53 -10.87
N GLY A 76 3.87 -8.05 -10.63
CA GLY A 76 2.76 -8.04 -11.58
C GLY A 76 2.67 -6.79 -12.45
N ASN A 77 3.73 -6.00 -12.53
CA ASN A 77 3.75 -4.75 -13.31
C ASN A 77 3.46 -5.01 -14.80
N ARG A 78 2.58 -4.19 -15.40
CA ARG A 78 2.13 -4.32 -16.80
C ARG A 78 2.91 -3.47 -17.79
N GLN A 79 3.94 -2.74 -17.35
CA GLN A 79 4.85 -1.95 -18.17
C GLN A 79 4.12 -1.04 -19.18
N PHE A 80 3.32 -0.11 -18.67
CA PHE A 80 2.54 0.83 -19.49
C PHE A 80 3.31 2.09 -19.90
N GLY A 81 4.48 2.36 -19.32
CA GLY A 81 5.36 3.46 -19.73
C GLY A 81 6.11 3.14 -21.03
N LEU A 82 6.50 4.20 -21.79
CA LEU A 82 7.35 4.05 -22.98
C LEU A 82 8.68 3.37 -22.65
N GLN A 83 9.21 3.66 -21.48
CA GLN A 83 10.32 2.93 -20.87
C GLN A 83 9.90 2.50 -19.47
N ALA A 84 10.33 1.31 -19.06
CA ALA A 84 10.04 0.79 -17.74
C ALA A 84 11.29 0.22 -17.07
N PHE A 85 11.51 0.60 -15.83
CA PHE A 85 12.48 -0.03 -14.95
C PHE A 85 11.71 -0.66 -13.78
N VAL A 86 11.64 -1.99 -13.75
CA VAL A 86 10.93 -2.77 -12.73
C VAL A 86 11.90 -3.71 -12.05
N ASP A 87 12.08 -3.55 -10.74
CA ASP A 87 12.89 -4.45 -9.92
C ASP A 87 12.02 -5.15 -8.87
N ALA A 88 11.46 -6.30 -9.23
CA ALA A 88 10.61 -7.08 -8.35
C ALA A 88 11.34 -7.71 -7.14
N SER A 89 12.68 -7.60 -7.07
CA SER A 89 13.45 -8.03 -5.91
C SER A 89 13.55 -6.96 -4.82
N ALA A 90 13.25 -5.69 -5.16
CA ALA A 90 13.20 -4.61 -4.19
C ALA A 90 11.94 -4.72 -3.32
N ALA A 91 12.07 -4.52 -2.02
CA ALA A 91 10.94 -4.55 -1.09
C ALA A 91 10.02 -3.33 -1.22
N ALA A 92 10.55 -2.24 -1.79
CA ALA A 92 9.85 -0.97 -1.98
C ALA A 92 10.44 -0.22 -3.17
N CYS A 93 9.61 0.53 -3.88
CA CYS A 93 10.09 1.44 -4.93
C CYS A 93 11.10 2.47 -4.38
N GLY A 94 10.97 2.84 -3.10
CA GLY A 94 11.93 3.71 -2.41
C GLY A 94 13.38 3.22 -2.43
N GLU A 95 13.63 1.91 -2.45
CA GLU A 95 14.99 1.35 -2.58
C GLU A 95 15.59 1.65 -3.97
N ILE A 96 14.76 1.52 -5.00
CA ILE A 96 15.15 1.82 -6.40
C ILE A 96 15.48 3.30 -6.54
N ILE A 97 14.61 4.16 -6.01
CA ILE A 97 14.81 5.62 -6.05
C ILE A 97 16.07 6.02 -5.28
N LEU A 98 16.31 5.46 -4.10
CA LEU A 98 17.54 5.72 -3.34
C LEU A 98 18.78 5.41 -4.17
N ARG A 99 18.83 4.21 -4.78
CA ARG A 99 19.93 3.80 -5.65
C ARG A 99 20.08 4.71 -6.85
N LEU A 100 18.97 5.10 -7.50
CA LEU A 100 18.98 6.00 -8.65
C LEU A 100 19.59 7.36 -8.27
N LEU A 101 19.14 7.97 -7.18
CA LEU A 101 19.65 9.25 -6.70
C LEU A 101 21.15 9.19 -6.37
N GLN A 102 21.62 8.10 -5.75
CA GLN A 102 23.04 7.87 -5.49
C GLN A 102 23.86 7.78 -6.79
N LEU A 103 23.36 7.04 -7.79
CA LEU A 103 24.02 6.91 -9.11
C LEU A 103 24.07 8.25 -9.86
N MET A 104 23.07 9.12 -9.67
CA MET A 104 23.04 10.48 -10.22
C MET A 104 23.92 11.46 -9.44
N GLY A 105 24.61 11.03 -8.39
CA GLY A 105 25.49 11.87 -7.57
C GLY A 105 24.72 12.87 -6.67
N VAL A 106 23.44 12.62 -6.40
CA VAL A 106 22.64 13.47 -5.51
C VAL A 106 23.15 13.31 -4.08
N LYS A 107 23.47 14.43 -3.43
CA LYS A 107 23.71 14.47 -2.01
C LYS A 107 22.37 14.52 -1.28
N LEU A 108 21.98 13.40 -0.68
CA LEU A 108 20.72 13.28 0.04
C LEU A 108 20.73 14.19 1.28
N ASP A 109 19.66 14.94 1.47
CA ASP A 109 19.37 15.68 2.69
C ASP A 109 18.34 14.96 3.57
N ALA A 110 18.07 15.52 4.76
CA ALA A 110 17.15 14.93 5.71
C ALA A 110 15.70 14.81 5.17
N SER A 111 15.27 15.71 4.29
CA SER A 111 13.92 15.67 3.70
C SER A 111 13.78 14.54 2.67
N MET A 112 14.79 14.37 1.83
CA MET A 112 14.85 13.25 0.87
C MET A 112 14.94 11.91 1.62
N GLY A 113 15.78 11.84 2.65
CA GLY A 113 15.91 10.67 3.52
C GLY A 113 14.60 10.31 4.21
N ALA A 114 13.86 11.31 4.71
CA ALA A 114 12.55 11.11 5.32
C ALA A 114 11.52 10.56 4.31
N ALA A 115 11.46 11.13 3.10
CA ALA A 115 10.56 10.65 2.05
C ALA A 115 10.88 9.21 1.62
N LEU A 116 12.16 8.88 1.45
CA LEU A 116 12.60 7.50 1.14
C LEU A 116 12.28 6.54 2.29
N TYR A 117 12.51 6.95 3.53
CA TYR A 117 12.19 6.13 4.69
C TYR A 117 10.69 5.85 4.80
N VAL A 118 9.85 6.85 4.53
CA VAL A 118 8.38 6.67 4.44
C VAL A 118 8.04 5.59 3.41
N ALA A 119 8.56 5.70 2.19
CA ALA A 119 8.30 4.72 1.12
C ALA A 119 8.71 3.30 1.54
N ILE A 120 9.93 3.14 2.08
CA ILE A 120 10.45 1.83 2.46
C ILE A 120 9.70 1.25 3.67
N SER A 121 9.43 2.08 4.67
CA SER A 121 8.77 1.60 5.90
C SER A 121 7.30 1.26 5.68
N THR A 122 6.58 1.96 4.80
CA THR A 122 5.18 1.64 4.49
C THR A 122 5.04 0.32 3.76
N ASP A 123 5.84 0.09 2.72
CA ASP A 123 5.79 -1.14 1.91
C ASP A 123 6.26 -2.39 2.67
N THR A 124 7.03 -2.20 3.72
CA THR A 124 7.56 -3.28 4.56
C THR A 124 6.82 -3.42 5.89
N GLY A 125 5.74 -2.66 6.09
CA GLY A 125 4.99 -2.64 7.35
C GLY A 125 5.88 -2.32 8.55
N CYS A 126 6.73 -1.31 8.42
CA CYS A 126 7.80 -0.98 9.37
C CYS A 126 8.76 -2.17 9.58
N PHE A 127 9.24 -2.74 8.47
CA PHE A 127 10.22 -3.85 8.42
C PHE A 127 9.74 -5.17 9.04
N ARG A 128 8.41 -5.35 9.21
CA ARG A 128 7.81 -6.57 9.78
C ARG A 128 7.38 -7.58 8.71
N PHE A 129 7.20 -7.14 7.46
CA PHE A 129 6.76 -8.02 6.39
C PHE A 129 7.92 -8.84 5.83
N ASN A 130 7.58 -9.95 5.23
CA ASN A 130 8.52 -10.94 4.73
C ASN A 130 9.29 -10.47 3.46
N ASN A 131 8.85 -9.42 2.80
CA ASN A 131 9.59 -8.76 1.73
C ASN A 131 10.79 -7.96 2.23
N THR A 132 10.92 -7.71 3.54
CA THR A 132 12.05 -7.00 4.15
C THR A 132 13.34 -7.80 3.95
N THR A 133 14.30 -7.24 3.23
CA THR A 133 15.60 -7.85 2.95
C THR A 133 16.72 -7.15 3.75
N ALA A 134 17.92 -7.74 3.71
CA ALA A 134 19.11 -7.06 4.24
C ALA A 134 19.40 -5.75 3.49
N ASN A 135 19.08 -5.66 2.20
CA ASN A 135 19.20 -4.43 1.42
C ASN A 135 18.21 -3.37 1.90
N THR A 136 16.97 -3.74 2.15
CA THR A 136 15.94 -2.87 2.73
C THR A 136 16.44 -2.17 4.01
N LEU A 137 17.03 -2.94 4.92
CA LEU A 137 17.58 -2.40 6.17
C LEU A 137 18.78 -1.48 5.94
N ARG A 138 19.65 -1.77 4.95
CA ARG A 138 20.74 -0.85 4.58
C ARG A 138 20.21 0.44 3.98
N CYS A 139 19.17 0.37 3.14
CA CYS A 139 18.50 1.55 2.60
C CYS A 139 17.88 2.40 3.72
N ALA A 140 17.22 1.78 4.70
CA ALA A 140 16.69 2.47 5.86
C ALA A 140 17.78 3.14 6.70
N ALA A 141 18.92 2.48 6.91
CA ALA A 141 20.08 3.05 7.59
C ALA A 141 20.61 4.28 6.82
N ALA A 142 20.77 4.17 5.49
CA ALA A 142 21.20 5.28 4.66
C ALA A 142 20.22 6.48 4.74
N CYS A 143 18.91 6.23 4.80
CA CYS A 143 17.94 7.30 5.05
C CYS A 143 18.15 7.97 6.41
N LYS A 144 18.40 7.18 7.46
CA LYS A 144 18.66 7.71 8.81
C LYS A 144 19.95 8.53 8.86
N ASP A 145 21.00 8.13 8.15
CA ASP A 145 22.29 8.82 8.09
C ASP A 145 22.18 10.24 7.47
N THR A 146 21.13 10.53 6.70
CA THR A 146 20.82 11.89 6.21
C THR A 146 20.40 12.86 7.31
N GLY A 147 20.12 12.38 8.52
CA GLY A 147 19.51 13.14 9.60
C GLY A 147 17.97 13.10 9.62
N ALA A 148 17.33 12.24 8.81
CA ALA A 148 15.89 12.06 8.83
C ALA A 148 15.41 11.60 10.22
N ASP A 149 14.33 12.20 10.71
CA ASP A 149 13.71 11.82 11.99
C ASP A 149 12.81 10.58 11.79
N THR A 150 13.46 9.43 11.72
CA THR A 150 12.77 8.14 11.56
C THR A 150 11.90 7.77 12.77
N PHE A 151 12.18 8.33 13.94
CA PHE A 151 11.33 8.11 15.13
C PHE A 151 9.99 8.84 14.98
N ALA A 152 10.02 10.11 14.57
CA ALA A 152 8.79 10.86 14.32
C ALA A 152 7.94 10.21 13.20
N ILE A 153 8.60 9.72 12.13
CA ILE A 153 7.93 8.98 11.05
C ILE A 153 7.24 7.72 11.59
N ASN A 154 7.97 6.88 12.32
CA ASN A 154 7.42 5.65 12.88
C ASN A 154 6.28 5.92 13.86
N THR A 155 6.43 6.97 14.70
CA THR A 155 5.38 7.38 15.62
C THR A 155 4.10 7.76 14.86
N ALA A 156 4.22 8.62 13.84
CA ALA A 156 3.07 9.09 13.08
C ALA A 156 2.39 7.98 12.27
N LEU A 157 3.17 7.08 11.65
CA LEU A 157 2.61 6.09 10.71
C LEU A 157 2.22 4.77 11.35
N PHE A 158 2.91 4.34 12.44
CA PHE A 158 2.78 2.97 12.95
C PHE A 158 2.50 2.86 14.46
N MET A 159 2.77 3.91 15.24
CA MET A 159 2.68 3.82 16.71
C MET A 159 1.50 4.59 17.29
N THR A 160 0.95 5.57 16.55
CA THR A 160 -0.13 6.42 17.05
C THR A 160 -1.44 6.09 16.33
N LYS A 161 -2.49 5.82 17.10
CA LYS A 161 -3.85 5.62 16.58
C LYS A 161 -4.79 6.62 17.25
N ARG A 162 -5.75 7.14 16.51
CA ARG A 162 -6.84 7.95 17.08
C ARG A 162 -7.71 7.06 17.97
N LEU A 163 -8.27 7.61 19.05
CA LEU A 163 -9.17 6.85 19.93
C LEU A 163 -10.34 6.17 19.17
N PRO A 164 -11.02 6.83 18.22
CA PRO A 164 -12.06 6.17 17.42
C PRO A 164 -11.55 4.93 16.66
N ARG A 165 -10.29 4.91 16.22
CA ARG A 165 -9.71 3.73 15.59
C ARG A 165 -9.58 2.55 16.56
N LEU A 166 -9.16 2.79 17.81
CA LEU A 166 -9.13 1.74 18.84
C LEU A 166 -10.54 1.24 19.19
N GLN A 167 -11.54 2.14 19.20
CA GLN A 167 -12.93 1.75 19.37
C GLN A 167 -13.44 0.87 18.22
N LEU A 168 -13.04 1.18 16.98
CA LEU A 168 -13.32 0.32 15.83
C LEU A 168 -12.72 -1.07 16.00
N GLU A 169 -11.44 -1.15 16.36
CA GLU A 169 -10.75 -2.44 16.57
C GLU A 169 -11.44 -3.28 17.65
N ALA A 170 -11.89 -2.66 18.74
CA ALA A 170 -12.68 -3.35 19.77
C ALA A 170 -14.00 -3.91 19.21
N ARG A 171 -14.77 -3.10 18.44
CA ARG A 171 -16.01 -3.55 17.80
C ARG A 171 -15.78 -4.68 16.80
N LEU A 172 -14.71 -4.59 16.01
CA LEU A 172 -14.35 -5.66 15.07
C LEU A 172 -13.94 -6.94 15.80
N THR A 173 -13.24 -6.84 16.93
CA THR A 173 -12.87 -7.99 17.74
C THR A 173 -14.11 -8.68 18.34
N GLU A 174 -15.07 -7.93 18.87
CA GLU A 174 -16.30 -8.45 19.43
C GLU A 174 -17.18 -9.20 18.41
N LYS A 175 -17.15 -8.74 17.14
CA LYS A 175 -17.97 -9.28 16.05
C LYS A 175 -17.21 -10.21 15.13
N MET A 176 -15.94 -10.52 15.44
CA MET A 176 -15.13 -11.40 14.63
C MET A 176 -15.68 -12.83 14.63
N GLU A 177 -15.76 -13.42 13.46
CA GLU A 177 -16.23 -14.77 13.27
C GLU A 177 -15.05 -15.70 12.98
N PHE A 178 -15.07 -16.87 13.62
CA PHE A 178 -14.02 -17.86 13.46
C PHE A 178 -14.55 -19.14 12.83
N TYR A 179 -13.76 -19.72 11.94
CA TYR A 179 -14.04 -20.96 11.22
C TYR A 179 -12.79 -21.86 11.26
N ALA A 180 -12.92 -23.11 10.84
CA ALA A 180 -11.81 -24.06 10.75
C ALA A 180 -11.04 -24.20 12.09
N GLY A 181 -11.77 -24.33 13.21
CA GLY A 181 -11.14 -24.43 14.53
C GLY A 181 -10.33 -23.20 14.96
N GLY A 182 -10.64 -22.03 14.39
CA GLY A 182 -9.93 -20.76 14.67
C GLY A 182 -8.84 -20.40 13.65
N ALA A 183 -8.59 -21.24 12.65
CA ALA A 183 -7.58 -20.98 11.63
C ALA A 183 -8.02 -19.91 10.61
N VAL A 184 -9.32 -19.66 10.47
CA VAL A 184 -9.91 -18.63 9.60
C VAL A 184 -10.64 -17.62 10.47
N ALA A 185 -10.33 -16.32 10.30
CA ALA A 185 -11.01 -15.23 10.98
C ALA A 185 -11.62 -14.27 9.94
N VAL A 186 -12.88 -13.91 10.13
CA VAL A 186 -13.62 -13.03 9.24
C VAL A 186 -14.15 -11.81 10.00
N ASN A 187 -13.82 -10.63 9.51
CA ASN A 187 -14.37 -9.37 9.97
C ASN A 187 -15.19 -8.70 8.86
N THR A 188 -16.27 -8.05 9.27
CA THR A 188 -17.09 -7.21 8.40
C THR A 188 -17.09 -5.79 8.92
N LEU A 189 -16.69 -4.86 8.06
CA LEU A 189 -16.64 -3.42 8.34
C LEU A 189 -17.61 -2.69 7.43
N PRO A 190 -18.85 -2.41 7.87
CA PRO A 190 -19.80 -1.59 7.13
C PRO A 190 -19.42 -0.11 7.23
N ASN A 191 -19.68 0.66 6.17
CA ASN A 191 -19.42 2.10 6.15
C ASN A 191 -20.16 2.87 7.24
N ALA A 192 -21.34 2.40 7.65
CA ALA A 192 -22.10 2.98 8.75
C ALA A 192 -21.29 3.05 10.06
N LEU A 193 -20.42 2.05 10.32
CA LEU A 193 -19.58 2.04 11.51
C LEU A 193 -18.44 3.08 11.44
N LEU A 194 -17.93 3.36 10.25
CA LEU A 194 -16.96 4.45 10.05
C LEU A 194 -17.60 5.80 10.32
N VAL A 195 -18.81 6.01 9.79
CA VAL A 195 -19.58 7.24 10.02
C VAL A 195 -19.91 7.42 11.51
N GLU A 196 -20.39 6.37 12.19
CA GLU A 196 -20.70 6.38 13.63
C GLU A 196 -19.50 6.82 14.47
N LEU A 197 -18.30 6.34 14.12
CA LEU A 197 -17.09 6.62 14.86
C LEU A 197 -16.32 7.88 14.38
N GLY A 198 -16.80 8.55 13.34
CA GLY A 198 -16.13 9.72 12.75
C GLY A 198 -14.74 9.38 12.18
N LEU A 199 -14.63 8.21 11.56
CA LEU A 199 -13.42 7.71 10.89
C LEU A 199 -13.46 8.00 9.40
N THR A 200 -12.30 8.23 8.83
CA THR A 200 -12.07 8.38 7.40
C THR A 200 -11.39 7.14 6.83
N GLU A 201 -11.23 7.06 5.50
CA GLU A 201 -10.45 6.01 4.84
C GLU A 201 -8.99 5.99 5.31
N ASP A 202 -8.40 7.16 5.60
CA ASP A 202 -7.03 7.28 6.14
C ASP A 202 -6.85 6.60 7.51
N ASP A 203 -7.90 6.61 8.32
CA ASP A 203 -7.88 5.97 9.64
C ASP A 203 -7.91 4.44 9.56
N VAL A 204 -8.25 3.88 8.39
CA VAL A 204 -8.48 2.44 8.21
C VAL A 204 -7.74 1.84 7.00
N ASP A 205 -6.73 2.53 6.47
CA ASP A 205 -5.94 2.10 5.32
C ASP A 205 -5.26 0.72 5.54
N ASP A 206 -4.83 0.45 6.78
CA ASP A 206 -4.16 -0.79 7.20
C ASP A 206 -5.09 -1.89 7.74
N ILE A 207 -6.42 -1.62 7.85
CA ILE A 207 -7.38 -2.51 8.54
C ILE A 207 -7.48 -3.90 7.90
N SER A 208 -7.09 -4.04 6.64
CA SER A 208 -7.19 -5.30 5.90
C SER A 208 -6.36 -6.45 6.50
N GLY A 209 -5.36 -6.12 7.32
CA GLY A 209 -4.53 -7.09 8.04
C GLY A 209 -5.09 -7.54 9.39
N PHE A 210 -6.04 -6.79 9.96
CA PHE A 210 -6.48 -6.91 11.34
C PHE A 210 -6.90 -8.34 11.73
N SER A 211 -7.72 -9.01 10.91
CA SER A 211 -8.18 -10.39 11.18
C SER A 211 -7.03 -11.40 11.27
N ARG A 212 -5.87 -11.12 10.65
CA ARG A 212 -4.71 -12.01 10.63
C ARG A 212 -3.74 -11.78 11.81
N GLU A 213 -3.92 -10.74 12.60
CA GLU A 213 -3.06 -10.41 13.74
C GLU A 213 -3.27 -11.32 14.95
N ILE A 214 -4.32 -12.17 14.94
CA ILE A 214 -4.66 -13.07 16.03
C ILE A 214 -3.80 -14.33 15.96
N ALA A 215 -3.25 -14.75 17.09
CA ALA A 215 -2.47 -15.97 17.20
C ALA A 215 -3.30 -17.20 16.78
N GLY A 216 -2.74 -18.04 15.92
CA GLY A 216 -3.41 -19.24 15.38
C GLY A 216 -4.25 -19.00 14.14
N VAL A 217 -4.57 -17.76 13.77
CA VAL A 217 -5.25 -17.46 12.51
C VAL A 217 -4.27 -17.60 11.36
N GLU A 218 -4.60 -18.42 10.38
CA GLU A 218 -3.84 -18.68 9.17
C GLU A 218 -4.37 -17.88 7.98
N ILE A 219 -5.69 -17.63 7.95
CA ILE A 219 -6.39 -16.88 6.92
C ILE A 219 -7.24 -15.80 7.59
N GLY A 220 -6.92 -14.54 7.34
CA GLY A 220 -7.70 -13.37 7.78
C GLY A 220 -8.48 -12.76 6.62
N VAL A 221 -9.77 -12.57 6.80
CA VAL A 221 -10.68 -11.94 5.84
C VAL A 221 -11.19 -10.63 6.42
N MET A 222 -11.08 -9.55 5.67
CA MET A 222 -11.75 -8.29 5.93
C MET A 222 -12.72 -7.99 4.81
N LEU A 223 -14.00 -7.84 5.16
CA LEU A 223 -15.08 -7.47 4.24
C LEU A 223 -15.44 -6.01 4.47
N ARG A 224 -15.51 -5.23 3.39
CA ARG A 224 -15.90 -3.81 3.41
C ARG A 224 -16.89 -3.51 2.31
N GLU A 225 -17.71 -2.50 2.51
CA GLU A 225 -18.51 -1.93 1.44
C GLU A 225 -17.61 -1.14 0.49
N GLY A 226 -17.71 -1.41 -0.79
CA GLY A 226 -17.03 -0.69 -1.87
C GLY A 226 -18.04 -0.16 -2.89
N PRO A 227 -17.60 0.68 -3.83
CA PRO A 227 -18.48 1.25 -4.86
C PRO A 227 -19.12 0.19 -5.76
N GLU A 228 -18.49 -0.98 -5.88
CA GLU A 228 -18.95 -2.10 -6.71
C GLU A 228 -19.57 -3.26 -5.88
N GLY A 229 -19.95 -3.01 -4.63
CA GLY A 229 -20.50 -4.05 -3.75
C GLY A 229 -19.62 -4.41 -2.56
N GLY A 230 -19.54 -5.69 -2.21
CA GLY A 230 -18.70 -6.18 -1.12
C GLY A 230 -17.25 -6.35 -1.56
N LYS A 231 -16.33 -5.56 -0.99
CA LYS A 231 -14.88 -5.68 -1.20
C LYS A 231 -14.30 -6.68 -0.19
N ILE A 232 -13.56 -7.64 -0.70
CA ILE A 232 -12.85 -8.67 0.06
C ILE A 232 -11.37 -8.32 0.10
N SER A 233 -10.78 -8.30 1.29
CA SER A 233 -9.33 -8.29 1.49
C SER A 233 -8.93 -9.55 2.23
N LEU A 234 -8.04 -10.33 1.64
CA LEU A 234 -7.57 -11.61 2.16
C LEU A 234 -6.09 -11.50 2.54
N ARG A 235 -5.73 -12.00 3.71
CA ARG A 235 -4.35 -12.12 4.20
C ARG A 235 -4.11 -13.55 4.64
N CYS A 236 -3.07 -14.17 4.12
CA CYS A 236 -2.73 -15.57 4.40
C CYS A 236 -1.34 -15.71 5.02
N SER A 237 -1.18 -16.73 5.86
CA SER A 237 0.14 -17.24 6.21
C SER A 237 0.81 -17.89 4.99
N PRO A 238 2.11 -18.17 5.03
CA PRO A 238 2.82 -18.85 3.93
C PRO A 238 2.23 -20.22 3.53
N LYS A 239 1.40 -20.82 4.41
CA LYS A 239 0.73 -22.09 4.16
C LYS A 239 -0.32 -22.02 3.06
N TYR A 240 -0.94 -20.85 2.85
CA TYR A 240 -2.02 -20.67 1.88
C TYR A 240 -1.65 -19.65 0.81
N ASP A 241 -2.40 -19.64 -0.29
CA ASP A 241 -2.21 -18.72 -1.40
C ASP A 241 -3.44 -17.82 -1.57
N ALA A 242 -3.35 -16.59 -1.05
CA ALA A 242 -4.43 -15.62 -1.11
C ALA A 242 -4.80 -15.26 -2.57
N ALA A 243 -3.80 -15.16 -3.46
CA ALA A 243 -4.05 -14.85 -4.86
C ALA A 243 -4.86 -15.96 -5.56
N ALA A 244 -4.49 -17.22 -5.32
CA ALA A 244 -5.22 -18.37 -5.88
C ALA A 244 -6.66 -18.47 -5.36
N ILE A 245 -6.89 -18.12 -4.08
CA ILE A 245 -8.23 -18.08 -3.49
C ILE A 245 -9.06 -16.95 -4.12
N CYS A 246 -8.54 -15.73 -4.16
CA CYS A 246 -9.25 -14.56 -4.71
C CYS A 246 -9.47 -14.67 -6.23
N ALA A 247 -8.59 -15.34 -6.97
CA ALA A 247 -8.76 -15.57 -8.42
C ALA A 247 -10.04 -16.36 -8.76
N ARG A 248 -10.53 -17.21 -7.85
CA ARG A 248 -11.82 -17.92 -8.00
C ARG A 248 -13.03 -16.98 -8.02
N LEU A 249 -12.84 -15.76 -7.50
CA LEU A 249 -13.84 -14.69 -7.44
C LEU A 249 -13.54 -13.57 -8.45
N GLY A 250 -12.67 -13.82 -9.43
CA GLY A 250 -12.25 -12.80 -10.41
C GLY A 250 -11.30 -11.74 -9.85
N GLY A 251 -10.79 -11.94 -8.63
CA GLY A 251 -9.82 -11.07 -7.98
C GLY A 251 -8.37 -11.48 -8.24
N GLY A 252 -7.45 -10.94 -7.44
CA GLY A 252 -6.02 -11.22 -7.57
C GLY A 252 -5.18 -10.56 -6.49
N GLY A 253 -3.87 -10.67 -6.62
CA GLY A 253 -2.90 -10.11 -5.69
C GLY A 253 -1.64 -10.97 -5.57
N HIS A 254 -1.08 -10.99 -4.37
CA HIS A 254 0.09 -11.77 -4.03
C HIS A 254 -0.29 -12.98 -3.17
N ARG A 255 0.62 -13.94 -3.06
CA ARG A 255 0.42 -15.14 -2.25
C ARG A 255 -0.01 -14.85 -0.81
N GLY A 256 0.56 -13.82 -0.17
CA GLY A 256 0.23 -13.44 1.21
C GLY A 256 -0.92 -12.44 1.36
N ALA A 257 -1.31 -11.75 0.28
CA ALA A 257 -2.27 -10.66 0.32
C ALA A 257 -2.97 -10.51 -1.04
N ALA A 258 -4.29 -10.65 -1.06
CA ALA A 258 -5.09 -10.54 -2.28
C ALA A 258 -6.46 -9.91 -1.98
N GLY A 259 -7.18 -9.56 -3.03
CA GLY A 259 -8.52 -8.99 -2.94
C GLY A 259 -9.42 -9.42 -4.08
N ALA A 260 -10.72 -9.30 -3.84
CA ALA A 260 -11.78 -9.50 -4.82
C ALA A 260 -12.95 -8.58 -4.51
N SER A 261 -13.87 -8.41 -5.44
CA SER A 261 -15.13 -7.69 -5.25
C SER A 261 -16.31 -8.58 -5.66
N VAL A 262 -17.41 -8.47 -4.90
CA VAL A 262 -18.65 -9.22 -5.16
C VAL A 262 -19.80 -8.20 -5.23
N PRO A 263 -20.43 -8.01 -6.40
CA PRO A 263 -21.42 -6.94 -6.62
C PRO A 263 -22.63 -6.99 -5.70
N GLU A 264 -23.02 -8.19 -5.23
CA GLU A 264 -24.22 -8.43 -4.43
C GLU A 264 -24.08 -8.01 -2.95
N GLY A 265 -22.96 -7.37 -2.57
CA GLY A 265 -22.76 -6.78 -1.25
C GLY A 265 -22.06 -7.71 -0.24
N LEU A 266 -22.05 -7.27 1.05
CA LEU A 266 -21.23 -7.88 2.09
C LEU A 266 -21.59 -9.34 2.41
N ASP A 267 -22.89 -9.69 2.48
CA ASP A 267 -23.33 -11.05 2.82
C ASP A 267 -22.97 -12.03 1.70
N ALA A 268 -23.13 -11.61 0.45
CA ALA A 268 -22.73 -12.40 -0.71
C ALA A 268 -21.21 -12.56 -0.77
N ALA A 269 -20.46 -11.48 -0.53
CA ALA A 269 -19.00 -11.51 -0.48
C ALA A 269 -18.50 -12.47 0.61
N LYS A 270 -19.13 -12.46 1.79
CA LYS A 270 -18.81 -13.39 2.87
C LYS A 270 -19.03 -14.85 2.47
N LYS A 271 -20.18 -15.16 1.89
CA LYS A 271 -20.49 -16.53 1.41
C LYS A 271 -19.50 -16.98 0.34
N ALA A 272 -19.23 -16.10 -0.64
CA ALA A 272 -18.34 -16.39 -1.75
C ALA A 272 -16.90 -16.66 -1.30
N ILE A 273 -16.34 -15.82 -0.39
CA ILE A 273 -14.97 -16.03 0.08
C ILE A 273 -14.85 -17.27 0.96
N LEU A 274 -15.82 -17.57 1.83
CA LEU A 274 -15.81 -18.80 2.62
C LEU A 274 -15.84 -20.02 1.72
N GLN A 275 -16.69 -20.04 0.67
CA GLN A 275 -16.71 -21.14 -0.30
C GLN A 275 -15.35 -21.24 -1.02
N ALA A 276 -14.76 -20.14 -1.48
CA ALA A 276 -13.46 -20.16 -2.16
C ALA A 276 -12.33 -20.68 -1.25
N ILE A 277 -12.40 -20.38 0.06
CA ILE A 277 -11.46 -20.92 1.07
C ILE A 277 -11.68 -22.43 1.22
N ALA A 278 -12.92 -22.90 1.35
CA ALA A 278 -13.23 -24.34 1.43
C ALA A 278 -12.74 -25.09 0.19
N ASP A 279 -12.97 -24.54 -1.01
CA ASP A 279 -12.53 -25.12 -2.29
C ASP A 279 -10.98 -25.15 -2.42
N SER A 280 -10.27 -24.43 -1.58
CA SER A 280 -8.80 -24.49 -1.48
C SER A 280 -8.27 -25.57 -0.53
N GLY A 281 -9.17 -26.39 0.02
CA GLY A 281 -8.84 -27.53 0.89
C GLY A 281 -8.84 -27.20 2.39
N VAL A 282 -9.49 -26.11 2.80
CA VAL A 282 -9.69 -25.76 4.22
C VAL A 282 -11.08 -26.29 4.65
N GLU A 283 -11.11 -27.16 5.64
CA GLU A 283 -12.36 -27.59 6.27
C GLU A 283 -12.86 -26.47 7.19
N LEU A 284 -14.00 -25.83 6.82
CA LEU A 284 -14.58 -24.69 7.54
C LEU A 284 -15.52 -25.12 8.68
#